data_59a2eedac018fef71648791fb1d41d12
#
_entry.id   59a2eedac018fef71648791fb1d41d12
#
_cell.length_a   1.000
_cell.length_b   1.000
_cell.length_c   1.000
_cell.angle_alpha   90.00
_cell.angle_beta   90.00
_cell.angle_gamma   90.00
#
_symmetry.space_group_name_H-M   'P 1'
#
loop_
_entity.id
_entity.type
_entity.pdbx_description
1 polymer ?
#
loop_
_entity_poly.entity_id
_entity_poly.type
_entity_poly.pdbx_seq_one_letter_code
_entity_poly.pdbx_strand_id
1 'polypeptide(L)'
;MLVELAARKRLTGRELKADEFEFELVDKDNKVIDSARNDKDGDIRFKPLTYGRDNNGIDDCGEHRYVIREKNTGEKNVTYDKTEHHVNVTVGDDLQGNLTAKVEYDPTDGKTDKTKGDAVGDKPSTIPGMVTVTGTRPEFTNSYIPPETPAIVKTIRQLAKTGVSAPIVALAAFTLLGVGLMLFRRRGNQTETARHRK
;
A
#
# COMPACT_ATOMS: atom_id res chain seq x y z
N MET A 1 -18.75 -7.07 -18.09
CA MET A 1 -18.63 -6.41 -16.76
C MET A 1 -17.20 -6.04 -16.51
N LEU A 2 -16.94 -4.94 -15.77
CA LEU A 2 -15.60 -4.50 -15.41
C LEU A 2 -15.39 -4.65 -13.90
N VAL A 3 -14.23 -5.18 -13.48
CA VAL A 3 -13.83 -5.33 -12.08
C VAL A 3 -12.46 -4.70 -11.90
N GLU A 4 -12.36 -3.68 -11.06
CA GLU A 4 -11.10 -3.01 -10.72
C GLU A 4 -10.51 -3.61 -9.44
N LEU A 5 -9.25 -4.02 -9.50
CA LEU A 5 -8.49 -4.46 -8.33
C LEU A 5 -7.55 -3.34 -7.89
N ALA A 6 -7.39 -3.19 -6.58
CA ALA A 6 -6.59 -2.13 -6.00
C ALA A 6 -5.81 -2.64 -4.78
N ALA A 7 -4.70 -1.94 -4.49
CA ALA A 7 -3.90 -2.15 -3.30
C ALA A 7 -3.42 -0.79 -2.75
N ARG A 8 -2.71 -0.79 -1.64
CA ARG A 8 -2.14 0.40 -1.03
C ARG A 8 -0.65 0.23 -0.76
N LYS A 9 0.11 1.30 -0.98
CA LYS A 9 1.52 1.39 -0.63
C LYS A 9 1.72 2.30 0.57
N ARG A 10 2.54 1.85 1.52
CA ARG A 10 3.07 2.63 2.62
C ARG A 10 4.59 2.61 2.58
N LEU A 11 5.22 3.75 2.81
CA LEU A 11 6.66 3.86 3.00
C LEU A 11 6.94 4.46 4.37
N THR A 12 7.81 3.82 5.15
CA THR A 12 8.32 4.37 6.42
C THR A 12 9.73 4.93 6.23
N GLY A 13 10.13 5.89 7.08
CA GLY A 13 11.47 6.49 7.06
C GLY A 13 11.62 7.72 6.17
N ARG A 14 10.77 7.91 5.19
CA ARG A 14 10.63 9.13 4.37
C ARG A 14 9.27 9.21 3.70
N GLU A 15 8.98 10.33 3.08
CA GLU A 15 7.75 10.50 2.28
C GLU A 15 7.77 9.62 1.03
N LEU A 16 6.59 9.07 0.72
CA LEU A 16 6.32 8.32 -0.50
C LEU A 16 6.16 9.30 -1.67
N LYS A 17 6.68 8.93 -2.83
CA LYS A 17 6.50 9.69 -4.08
C LYS A 17 5.57 8.92 -5.01
N ALA A 18 4.88 9.65 -5.88
CA ALA A 18 4.14 9.03 -6.96
C ALA A 18 5.09 8.26 -7.90
N ASP A 19 4.60 7.17 -8.47
CA ASP A 19 5.29 6.32 -9.44
C ASP A 19 6.61 5.71 -8.93
N GLU A 20 6.77 5.59 -7.60
CA GLU A 20 8.03 5.15 -7.01
C GLU A 20 8.16 3.63 -6.98
N PHE A 21 7.09 2.92 -6.67
CA PHE A 21 7.08 1.46 -6.56
C PHE A 21 6.15 0.83 -7.59
N GLU A 22 6.56 -0.32 -8.12
CA GLU A 22 5.83 -1.06 -9.14
C GLU A 22 5.23 -2.34 -8.56
N PHE A 23 3.99 -2.64 -8.96
CA PHE A 23 3.22 -3.79 -8.51
C PHE A 23 2.75 -4.59 -9.71
N GLU A 24 2.72 -5.90 -9.56
CA GLU A 24 2.28 -6.83 -10.58
C GLU A 24 0.98 -7.49 -10.16
N LEU A 25 0.04 -7.57 -11.09
CA LEU A 25 -1.15 -8.43 -11.00
C LEU A 25 -0.86 -9.69 -11.79
N VAL A 26 -0.94 -10.83 -11.13
CA VAL A 26 -0.55 -12.12 -11.66
C VAL A 26 -1.76 -13.05 -11.68
N ASP A 27 -1.92 -13.83 -12.74
CA ASP A 27 -3.00 -14.82 -12.84
C ASP A 27 -2.63 -16.18 -12.20
N LYS A 28 -3.55 -17.12 -12.22
CA LYS A 28 -3.39 -18.48 -11.68
C LYS A 28 -2.22 -19.26 -12.30
N ASP A 29 -1.77 -18.90 -13.49
CA ASP A 29 -0.67 -19.54 -14.21
C ASP A 29 0.68 -18.81 -13.96
N ASN A 30 0.71 -17.92 -12.96
CA ASN A 30 1.85 -17.08 -12.58
C ASN A 30 2.31 -16.13 -13.70
N LYS A 31 1.40 -15.77 -14.60
CA LYS A 31 1.64 -14.80 -15.66
C LYS A 31 1.25 -13.40 -15.19
N VAL A 32 2.15 -12.42 -15.36
CA VAL A 32 1.82 -11.02 -15.14
C VAL A 32 0.84 -10.55 -16.21
N ILE A 33 -0.35 -10.15 -15.78
CA ILE A 33 -1.44 -9.68 -16.66
C ILE A 33 -1.57 -8.16 -16.66
N ASP A 34 -1.11 -7.49 -15.60
CA ASP A 34 -1.04 -6.03 -15.53
C ASP A 34 0.04 -5.59 -14.55
N SER A 35 0.49 -4.33 -14.70
CA SER A 35 1.40 -3.66 -13.76
C SER A 35 0.90 -2.27 -13.47
N ALA A 36 0.98 -1.87 -12.20
CA ALA A 36 0.56 -0.56 -11.73
C ALA A 36 1.63 0.06 -10.83
N ARG A 37 1.58 1.38 -10.66
CA ARG A 37 2.44 2.12 -9.74
C ARG A 37 1.59 2.86 -8.71
N ASN A 38 2.17 3.11 -7.54
CA ASN A 38 1.50 3.89 -6.53
C ASN A 38 1.40 5.37 -6.94
N ASP A 39 0.30 6.00 -6.57
CA ASP A 39 0.22 7.46 -6.59
C ASP A 39 0.91 8.08 -5.35
N LYS A 40 0.84 9.41 -5.22
CA LYS A 40 1.44 10.15 -4.09
C LYS A 40 0.81 9.81 -2.73
N ASP A 41 -0.42 9.34 -2.72
CA ASP A 41 -1.18 8.98 -1.52
C ASP A 41 -1.06 7.48 -1.19
N GLY A 42 -0.34 6.74 -2.06
CA GLY A 42 -0.07 5.32 -1.93
C GLY A 42 -1.12 4.43 -2.57
N ASP A 43 -2.10 4.96 -3.29
CA ASP A 43 -3.09 4.14 -3.97
C ASP A 43 -2.47 3.47 -5.21
N ILE A 44 -2.77 2.18 -5.36
CA ILE A 44 -2.37 1.32 -6.48
C ILE A 44 -3.65 0.85 -7.14
N ARG A 45 -3.82 1.14 -8.44
CA ARG A 45 -4.99 0.77 -9.21
C ARG A 45 -4.55 0.05 -10.47
N PHE A 46 -5.05 -1.18 -10.65
CA PHE A 46 -4.84 -1.96 -11.88
C PHE A 46 -5.89 -1.62 -12.92
N LYS A 47 -5.59 -1.89 -14.18
CA LYS A 47 -6.59 -1.78 -15.25
C LYS A 47 -7.76 -2.70 -14.94
N PRO A 48 -9.00 -2.26 -15.22
CA PRO A 48 -10.17 -3.09 -15.00
C PRO A 48 -10.09 -4.40 -15.75
N LEU A 49 -10.32 -5.50 -15.04
CA LEU A 49 -10.52 -6.82 -15.63
C LEU A 49 -11.89 -6.85 -16.31
N THR A 50 -11.95 -7.40 -17.50
CA THR A 50 -13.21 -7.52 -18.27
C THR A 50 -13.73 -8.94 -18.22
N TYR A 51 -14.96 -9.11 -17.78
CA TYR A 51 -15.68 -10.38 -17.79
C TYR A 51 -16.93 -10.25 -18.67
N GLY A 52 -17.21 -11.26 -19.48
CA GLY A 52 -18.29 -11.23 -20.44
C GLY A 52 -18.78 -12.62 -20.83
N ARG A 53 -19.58 -12.67 -21.87
CA ARG A 53 -19.94 -13.88 -22.58
C ARG A 53 -19.30 -13.84 -23.96
N ASP A 54 -18.76 -14.96 -24.39
CA ASP A 54 -18.28 -15.10 -25.75
C ASP A 54 -19.42 -15.30 -26.73
N ASN A 55 -19.11 -15.30 -28.04
CA ASN A 55 -20.10 -15.51 -29.09
C ASN A 55 -20.74 -16.93 -29.12
N ASN A 56 -20.20 -17.88 -28.36
CA ASN A 56 -20.69 -19.24 -28.20
C ASN A 56 -21.56 -19.42 -26.95
N GLY A 57 -21.81 -18.33 -26.21
CA GLY A 57 -22.58 -18.34 -24.97
C GLY A 57 -21.80 -18.86 -23.74
N ILE A 58 -20.49 -19.08 -23.88
CA ILE A 58 -19.62 -19.38 -22.76
C ILE A 58 -19.34 -18.07 -22.05
N ASP A 59 -19.69 -17.99 -20.78
CA ASP A 59 -19.45 -16.84 -19.96
C ASP A 59 -18.23 -17.07 -19.05
N ASP A 60 -17.72 -15.97 -18.49
CA ASP A 60 -16.63 -15.98 -17.53
C ASP A 60 -17.11 -16.30 -16.11
N CYS A 61 -18.30 -16.94 -15.96
CA CYS A 61 -18.77 -17.34 -14.64
C CYS A 61 -17.84 -18.36 -13.99
N GLY A 62 -17.61 -18.18 -12.70
CA GLY A 62 -16.72 -19.01 -11.92
C GLY A 62 -15.73 -18.22 -11.07
N GLU A 63 -14.78 -18.94 -10.52
CA GLU A 63 -13.74 -18.39 -9.66
C GLU A 63 -12.48 -18.09 -10.48
N HIS A 64 -12.00 -16.83 -10.38
CA HIS A 64 -10.77 -16.35 -10.97
C HIS A 64 -9.83 -15.93 -9.85
N ARG A 65 -8.62 -16.49 -9.86
CA ARG A 65 -7.62 -16.27 -8.81
C ARG A 65 -6.49 -15.41 -9.34
N TYR A 66 -6.12 -14.42 -8.54
CA TYR A 66 -5.05 -13.49 -8.84
C TYR A 66 -4.13 -13.34 -7.62
N VAL A 67 -2.93 -12.86 -7.90
CA VAL A 67 -1.96 -12.45 -6.87
C VAL A 67 -1.53 -11.03 -7.17
N ILE A 68 -1.51 -10.18 -6.14
CA ILE A 68 -0.89 -8.86 -6.19
C ILE A 68 0.43 -8.96 -5.43
N ARG A 69 1.54 -8.56 -6.05
CA ARG A 69 2.86 -8.54 -5.43
C ARG A 69 3.64 -7.28 -5.80
N GLU A 70 4.55 -6.89 -4.94
CA GLU A 70 5.46 -5.79 -5.22
C GLU A 70 6.69 -6.29 -6.01
N LYS A 71 7.05 -5.55 -7.05
CA LYS A 71 8.27 -5.80 -7.82
C LYS A 71 9.46 -5.10 -7.16
N ASN A 72 10.48 -5.85 -6.78
CA ASN A 72 11.70 -5.27 -6.26
C ASN A 72 12.52 -4.64 -7.41
N THR A 73 12.53 -3.31 -7.49
CA THR A 73 13.27 -2.54 -8.50
C THR A 73 14.68 -2.15 -8.04
N GLY A 74 15.09 -2.54 -6.84
CA GLY A 74 16.46 -2.34 -6.34
C GLY A 74 16.74 -0.92 -5.83
N GLU A 75 15.72 -0.18 -5.38
CA GLU A 75 15.92 1.14 -4.77
C GLU A 75 16.87 1.05 -3.56
N LYS A 76 17.87 1.96 -3.55
CA LYS A 76 18.88 1.98 -2.49
C LYS A 76 18.27 2.35 -1.15
N ASN A 77 18.70 1.65 -0.11
CA ASN A 77 18.28 1.87 1.27
C ASN A 77 16.77 1.60 1.51
N VAL A 78 16.13 0.87 0.62
CA VAL A 78 14.74 0.42 0.78
C VAL A 78 14.69 -1.08 1.03
N THR A 79 14.00 -1.46 2.08
CA THR A 79 13.59 -2.86 2.30
C THR A 79 12.19 -3.02 1.76
N TYR A 80 12.04 -3.91 0.77
CA TYR A 80 10.79 -4.18 0.08
C TYR A 80 9.91 -5.14 0.86
N ASP A 81 8.61 -4.95 0.80
CA ASP A 81 7.63 -5.93 1.21
C ASP A 81 7.64 -7.10 0.21
N LYS A 82 7.69 -8.33 0.73
CA LYS A 82 7.71 -9.55 -0.08
C LYS A 82 6.41 -10.32 0.01
N THR A 83 5.38 -9.72 0.61
CA THR A 83 4.08 -10.36 0.76
C THR A 83 3.42 -10.50 -0.61
N GLU A 84 2.82 -11.65 -0.84
CA GLU A 84 1.94 -11.90 -1.97
C GLU A 84 0.51 -11.93 -1.45
N HIS A 85 -0.34 -11.06 -1.99
CA HIS A 85 -1.75 -10.96 -1.61
C HIS A 85 -2.62 -11.69 -2.63
N HIS A 86 -3.35 -12.69 -2.17
CA HIS A 86 -4.28 -13.44 -3.00
C HIS A 86 -5.60 -12.71 -3.14
N VAL A 87 -6.14 -12.70 -4.35
CA VAL A 87 -7.43 -12.08 -4.66
C VAL A 87 -8.28 -13.07 -5.44
N ASN A 88 -9.47 -13.36 -4.92
CA ASN A 88 -10.46 -14.17 -5.61
C ASN A 88 -11.56 -13.27 -6.20
N VAL A 89 -11.85 -13.43 -7.48
CA VAL A 89 -12.97 -12.80 -8.14
C VAL A 89 -13.93 -13.91 -8.55
N THR A 90 -15.10 -13.97 -7.92
CA THR A 90 -16.16 -14.90 -8.29
C THR A 90 -17.17 -14.19 -9.18
N VAL A 91 -17.28 -14.61 -10.43
CA VAL A 91 -18.25 -14.08 -11.40
C VAL A 91 -19.45 -15.00 -11.44
N GLY A 92 -20.64 -14.42 -11.35
CA GLY A 92 -21.91 -15.14 -11.43
C GLY A 92 -22.90 -14.45 -12.37
N ASP A 93 -24.00 -15.13 -12.66
CA ASP A 93 -25.15 -14.60 -13.42
C ASP A 93 -26.33 -14.40 -12.47
N ASP A 94 -27.01 -13.26 -12.56
CA ASP A 94 -28.20 -12.94 -11.76
C ASP A 94 -29.48 -13.59 -12.30
N LEU A 95 -29.39 -14.44 -13.34
CA LEU A 95 -30.49 -15.06 -14.05
C LEU A 95 -31.44 -14.08 -14.77
N GLN A 96 -31.05 -12.81 -14.83
CA GLN A 96 -31.75 -11.75 -15.56
C GLN A 96 -30.93 -11.24 -16.77
N GLY A 97 -29.81 -11.90 -17.03
CA GLY A 97 -28.89 -11.58 -18.12
C GLY A 97 -27.73 -10.64 -17.74
N ASN A 98 -27.57 -10.34 -16.44
CA ASN A 98 -26.47 -9.53 -15.99
C ASN A 98 -25.44 -10.38 -15.24
N LEU A 99 -24.15 -10.08 -15.44
CA LEU A 99 -23.09 -10.66 -14.63
C LEU A 99 -22.97 -9.92 -13.30
N THR A 100 -22.70 -10.68 -12.25
CA THR A 100 -22.34 -10.16 -10.92
C THR A 100 -20.91 -10.57 -10.59
N ALA A 101 -20.20 -9.82 -9.75
CA ALA A 101 -18.89 -10.19 -9.28
C ALA A 101 -18.76 -9.99 -7.77
N LYS A 102 -18.06 -10.93 -7.13
CA LYS A 102 -17.61 -10.83 -5.76
C LYS A 102 -16.08 -10.82 -5.75
N VAL A 103 -15.48 -9.76 -5.22
CA VAL A 103 -14.03 -9.66 -5.01
C VAL A 103 -13.74 -9.97 -3.55
N GLU A 104 -12.86 -10.92 -3.30
CA GLU A 104 -12.40 -11.28 -1.95
C GLU A 104 -10.89 -11.13 -1.88
N TYR A 105 -10.43 -10.22 -1.02
CA TYR A 105 -9.04 -10.16 -0.65
C TYR A 105 -8.79 -11.13 0.50
N ASP A 106 -7.87 -12.07 0.33
CA ASP A 106 -7.61 -13.13 1.30
C ASP A 106 -6.87 -12.56 2.53
N PRO A 107 -7.47 -12.65 3.73
CA PRO A 107 -6.84 -12.21 4.96
C PRO A 107 -5.74 -13.19 5.46
N THR A 108 -5.50 -14.32 4.80
CA THR A 108 -4.60 -15.38 5.29
C THR A 108 -3.12 -15.03 5.21
N ASP A 109 -2.75 -13.87 4.70
CA ASP A 109 -1.34 -13.43 4.59
C ASP A 109 -0.69 -13.04 5.92
N GLY A 110 -1.30 -13.40 7.04
CA GLY A 110 -0.65 -13.44 8.35
C GLY A 110 -0.33 -12.08 8.98
N LYS A 111 -0.59 -10.98 8.31
CA LYS A 111 -0.47 -9.62 8.86
C LYS A 111 -1.82 -8.92 8.94
N THR A 112 -2.74 -9.53 9.68
CA THR A 112 -3.88 -8.75 10.18
C THR A 112 -3.37 -7.86 11.31
N ASP A 113 -2.80 -6.73 10.95
CA ASP A 113 -2.75 -5.62 11.88
C ASP A 113 -4.20 -5.16 12.08
N LYS A 114 -4.76 -5.51 13.24
CA LYS A 114 -6.12 -5.16 13.64
C LYS A 114 -6.28 -3.68 13.97
N THR A 115 -5.41 -2.84 13.48
CA THR A 115 -5.55 -1.40 13.55
C THR A 115 -6.41 -0.94 12.37
N LYS A 116 -7.75 -0.90 12.64
CA LYS A 116 -8.74 -0.14 11.87
C LYS A 116 -8.35 0.06 10.40
N GLY A 117 -8.54 -0.98 9.59
CA GLY A 117 -8.68 -0.78 8.17
C GLY A 117 -9.87 0.14 7.98
N ASP A 118 -9.62 1.33 7.46
CA ASP A 118 -10.70 2.13 6.90
C ASP A 118 -11.41 1.22 5.90
N ALA A 119 -12.62 0.82 6.26
CA ALA A 119 -13.52 0.23 5.30
C ALA A 119 -13.53 1.23 4.16
N VAL A 120 -12.98 0.84 3.01
CA VAL A 120 -13.07 1.64 1.81
C VAL A 120 -14.57 1.71 1.50
N GLY A 121 -15.18 2.75 2.03
CA GLY A 121 -16.48 3.22 1.61
C GLY A 121 -16.32 3.87 0.24
N ASP A 122 -15.73 3.18 -0.71
CA ASP A 122 -15.87 3.53 -2.09
C ASP A 122 -17.32 3.23 -2.43
N LYS A 123 -18.07 4.29 -2.70
CA LYS A 123 -19.40 4.20 -3.28
C LYS A 123 -19.40 3.09 -4.32
N PRO A 124 -20.32 2.12 -4.22
CA PRO A 124 -20.47 1.16 -5.29
C PRO A 124 -20.60 1.96 -6.57
N SER A 125 -19.66 1.75 -7.50
CA SER A 125 -19.79 2.30 -8.85
C SER A 125 -21.12 1.78 -9.38
N THR A 126 -22.07 2.67 -9.61
CA THR A 126 -23.38 2.37 -10.18
C THR A 126 -23.22 2.06 -11.66
N ILE A 127 -22.56 0.94 -11.94
CA ILE A 127 -22.53 0.32 -13.27
C ILE A 127 -23.46 -0.90 -13.20
N PRO A 128 -24.31 -1.16 -14.22
CA PRO A 128 -25.14 -2.35 -14.26
C PRO A 128 -24.27 -3.61 -14.16
N GLY A 129 -24.43 -4.35 -13.08
CA GLY A 129 -23.59 -5.46 -12.67
C GLY A 129 -23.08 -5.18 -11.25
N MET A 130 -23.65 -5.85 -10.25
CA MET A 130 -23.31 -5.60 -8.86
C MET A 130 -21.94 -6.21 -8.56
N VAL A 131 -20.93 -5.35 -8.31
CA VAL A 131 -19.63 -5.78 -7.79
C VAL A 131 -19.66 -5.63 -6.26
N THR A 132 -19.46 -6.73 -5.55
CA THR A 132 -19.34 -6.74 -4.09
C THR A 132 -17.88 -6.98 -3.72
N VAL A 133 -17.32 -6.14 -2.86
CA VAL A 133 -15.95 -6.30 -2.36
C VAL A 133 -15.99 -6.71 -0.90
N THR A 134 -15.25 -7.75 -0.54
CA THR A 134 -15.09 -8.25 0.83
C THR A 134 -13.62 -8.40 1.18
N GLY A 135 -13.32 -8.33 2.48
CA GLY A 135 -11.94 -8.32 2.95
C GLY A 135 -11.34 -6.92 2.99
N THR A 136 -10.09 -6.83 3.42
CA THR A 136 -9.35 -5.58 3.51
C THR A 136 -8.46 -5.43 2.28
N ARG A 137 -8.48 -4.26 1.67
CA ARG A 137 -7.59 -3.94 0.54
C ARG A 137 -6.13 -4.20 0.93
N PRO A 138 -5.33 -4.94 0.13
CA PRO A 138 -3.94 -5.25 0.40
C PRO A 138 -3.09 -4.01 0.67
N GLU A 139 -2.21 -4.07 1.67
CA GLU A 139 -1.26 -2.99 1.97
C GLU A 139 0.17 -3.54 1.95
N PHE A 140 1.04 -2.89 1.17
CA PHE A 140 2.46 -3.18 1.09
C PHE A 140 3.25 -2.12 1.86
N THR A 141 4.08 -2.53 2.81
CA THR A 141 4.86 -1.62 3.64
C THR A 141 6.36 -1.78 3.39
N ASN A 142 6.99 -0.76 2.81
CA ASN A 142 8.45 -0.69 2.71
C ASN A 142 9.04 0.18 3.82
N SER A 143 10.30 -0.05 4.12
CA SER A 143 11.07 0.81 5.02
C SER A 143 12.29 1.39 4.31
N TYR A 144 12.46 2.69 4.44
CA TYR A 144 13.64 3.40 3.99
C TYR A 144 14.55 3.70 5.18
N ILE A 145 15.81 3.33 5.08
CA ILE A 145 16.85 3.63 6.08
C ILE A 145 17.83 4.59 5.42
N PRO A 146 17.91 5.85 5.88
CA PRO A 146 18.86 6.79 5.31
C PRO A 146 20.29 6.27 5.44
N PRO A 147 21.16 6.51 4.45
CA PRO A 147 22.57 6.19 4.61
C PRO A 147 23.14 6.97 5.79
N GLU A 148 23.94 6.30 6.61
CA GLU A 148 24.63 6.96 7.72
C GLU A 148 25.47 8.13 7.18
N THR A 149 25.17 9.35 7.64
CA THR A 149 26.00 10.49 7.28
C THR A 149 27.38 10.34 7.91
N PRO A 150 28.47 10.59 7.17
CA PRO A 150 29.84 10.46 7.70
C PRO A 150 30.09 11.25 8.98
N ALA A 151 29.33 12.33 9.20
CA ALA A 151 29.39 13.15 10.40
C ALA A 151 28.87 12.39 11.64
N ILE A 152 27.75 11.67 11.53
CA ILE A 152 27.18 10.88 12.63
C ILE A 152 28.11 9.73 13.00
N VAL A 153 28.65 9.02 12.02
CA VAL A 153 29.61 7.92 12.24
C VAL A 153 30.87 8.43 12.92
N LYS A 154 31.40 9.58 12.51
CA LYS A 154 32.57 10.22 13.18
C LYS A 154 32.24 10.57 14.62
N THR A 155 31.07 11.15 14.88
CA THR A 155 30.66 11.54 16.25
C THR A 155 30.49 10.32 17.15
N ILE A 156 29.85 9.26 16.69
CA ILE A 156 29.65 8.01 17.43
C ILE A 156 31.02 7.35 17.72
N ARG A 157 31.92 7.27 16.74
CA ARG A 157 33.27 6.72 16.93
C ARG A 157 34.11 7.56 17.90
N GLN A 158 33.96 8.87 17.91
CA GLN A 158 34.65 9.76 18.79
C GLN A 158 34.15 9.63 20.23
N LEU A 159 32.81 9.52 20.43
CA LEU A 159 32.19 9.25 21.72
C LEU A 159 32.58 7.87 22.28
N ALA A 160 32.68 6.86 21.45
CA ALA A 160 33.16 5.52 21.84
C ALA A 160 34.62 5.52 22.28
N LYS A 161 35.49 6.37 21.68
CA LYS A 161 36.88 6.53 22.09
C LYS A 161 37.05 7.32 23.38
N THR A 162 36.09 8.20 23.74
CA THR A 162 36.13 8.99 24.98
C THR A 162 35.53 8.25 26.19
N GLY A 163 35.16 6.99 26.04
CA GLY A 163 34.66 6.16 27.16
C GLY A 163 33.28 6.57 27.68
N VAL A 164 32.52 7.33 26.90
CA VAL A 164 31.14 7.69 27.25
C VAL A 164 30.25 6.45 27.17
N SER A 165 29.62 6.11 28.28
CA SER A 165 28.81 4.89 28.42
C SER A 165 27.61 4.87 27.49
N ALA A 166 27.25 3.67 27.02
CA ALA A 166 26.15 3.41 26.06
C ALA A 166 24.81 4.16 26.29
N PRO A 167 24.36 4.45 27.53
CA PRO A 167 23.11 5.18 27.73
C PRO A 167 23.13 6.63 27.22
N ILE A 168 24.30 7.29 27.14
CA ILE A 168 24.39 8.67 26.65
C ILE A 168 24.31 8.73 25.12
N VAL A 169 24.80 7.72 24.42
CA VAL A 169 24.72 7.63 22.94
C VAL A 169 23.28 7.44 22.50
N ALA A 170 22.48 6.65 23.24
CA ALA A 170 21.05 6.46 22.99
C ALA A 170 20.26 7.77 23.18
N LEU A 171 20.61 8.57 24.18
CA LEU A 171 19.94 9.85 24.47
C LEU A 171 20.17 10.89 23.35
N ALA A 172 21.36 10.93 22.75
CA ALA A 172 21.68 11.84 21.65
C ALA A 172 20.90 11.50 20.36
N ALA A 173 20.64 10.21 20.11
CA ALA A 173 19.81 9.77 18.97
C ALA A 173 18.33 10.14 19.14
N PHE A 174 17.81 10.04 20.38
CA PHE A 174 16.42 10.41 20.67
C PHE A 174 16.17 11.92 20.64
N THR A 175 17.14 12.76 20.98
CA THR A 175 16.97 14.22 20.93
C THR A 175 16.93 14.76 19.49
N LEU A 176 17.63 14.15 18.55
CA LEU A 176 17.56 14.51 17.12
C LEU A 176 16.22 14.14 16.49
N LEU A 177 15.63 13.01 16.87
CA LEU A 177 14.27 12.62 16.46
C LEU A 177 13.19 13.50 17.12
N GLY A 178 13.38 13.89 18.40
CA GLY A 178 12.43 14.74 19.13
C GLY A 178 12.32 16.16 18.59
N VAL A 179 13.42 16.76 18.15
CA VAL A 179 13.44 18.11 17.58
C VAL A 179 12.74 18.15 16.22
N GLY A 180 12.88 17.11 15.40
CA GLY A 180 12.15 16.98 14.14
C GLY A 180 10.63 16.93 14.34
N LEU A 181 10.17 16.20 15.35
CA LEU A 181 8.74 16.05 15.66
C LEU A 181 8.14 17.34 16.27
N MET A 182 8.91 18.09 17.06
CA MET A 182 8.44 19.37 17.62
C MET A 182 8.34 20.49 16.58
N LEU A 183 9.24 20.52 15.60
CA LEU A 183 9.15 21.49 14.51
C LEU A 183 7.97 21.22 13.60
N PHE A 184 7.59 19.96 13.41
CA PHE A 184 6.41 19.59 12.62
C PHE A 184 5.10 19.98 13.33
N ARG A 185 5.05 19.82 14.66
CA ARG A 185 3.86 20.20 15.48
C ARG A 185 3.67 21.71 15.56
N ARG A 186 4.76 22.50 15.50
CA ARG A 186 4.69 23.99 15.54
C ARG A 186 4.17 24.59 14.23
N ARG A 187 4.34 23.90 13.10
CA ARG A 187 3.87 24.36 11.79
C ARG A 187 2.34 24.13 11.61
N GLY A 188 1.76 23.14 12.28
CA GLY A 188 0.31 22.86 12.25
C GLY A 188 -0.53 23.88 13.05
N ASN A 189 0.03 24.52 14.08
CA ASN A 189 -0.73 25.42 14.96
C ASN A 189 -0.77 26.89 14.49
N GLN A 190 -0.04 27.24 13.44
CA GLN A 190 -0.02 28.62 12.93
C GLN A 190 -1.14 28.92 11.94
N THR A 191 -1.85 27.89 11.42
CA THR A 191 -2.91 28.09 10.43
C THR A 191 -4.30 28.26 11.03
N GLU A 192 -4.48 27.96 12.32
CA GLU A 192 -5.81 28.01 12.96
C GLU A 192 -6.13 29.36 13.60
N THR A 193 -5.12 30.18 13.93
CA THR A 193 -5.34 31.49 14.58
C THR A 193 -5.69 32.64 13.62
N ALA A 194 -5.64 32.43 12.32
CA ALA A 194 -5.95 33.47 11.32
C ALA A 194 -7.43 33.53 10.90
N ARG A 195 -8.31 32.65 11.38
CA ARG A 195 -9.72 32.55 10.93
C ARG A 195 -10.76 33.20 11.86
N HIS A 196 -10.37 33.81 12.98
CA HIS A 196 -11.30 34.42 13.92
C HIS A 196 -11.18 35.95 14.07
N ARG A 197 -10.65 36.65 13.05
CA ARG A 197 -10.75 38.13 13.01
C ARG A 197 -11.24 38.57 11.64
N LYS A 198 -12.54 38.45 11.43
CA LYS A 198 -13.35 39.37 10.61
C LYS A 198 -14.80 39.28 11.07
#